data_dbbad30b4dfe4b7c71055717a9eae57b
#
_entry.id   dbbad30b4dfe4b7c71055717a9eae57b
#
_cell.length_a   1.000
_cell.length_b   1.000
_cell.length_c   1.000
_cell.angle_alpha   90.00
_cell.angle_beta   90.00
_cell.angle_gamma   90.00
#
_symmetry.space_group_name_H-M   'P 1'
#
loop_
_entity.id
_entity.type
_entity.pdbx_description
1 polymer ?
#
loop_
_entity_poly.entity_id
_entity_poly.type
_entity_poly.pdbx_seq_one_letter_code
_entity_poly.pdbx_strand_id
1 'polypeptide(L)'
;MENYLINPIIEPKDGIAFDLLLTNVDKSTLEIITCPICLNLVWNIIDCGHCGSLFCKYCIDQSISKANNSCPVCRHTPFQTTQSKTIRKIIDKYKLKCPNIPCDANPEYADYISHQEKCQFRKYHCKNEGCDFEASLIDKENLENHTKICQYKIITCQYCNKGLKEIDFVNHLNNECSKVVECDDCHQSMATFEFLSKHDAVNCLKNQLDYYKNKIKDEQSESYKNELDKMKTEIDTLKKENTELIEKNKILSNEKEKLKEEIHRLSLNKKRKRLKEEKK
;
A
#
# COMPACT_ATOMS: atom_id res chain seq x y z
N MET A 1 -11.85 0.54 5.85
CA MET A 1 -11.09 1.56 5.11
C MET A 1 -10.01 2.24 5.97
N GLU A 2 -10.24 2.51 7.23
CA GLU A 2 -9.30 3.25 8.10
C GLU A 2 -7.95 2.58 8.36
N ASN A 3 -7.83 1.29 8.12
CA ASN A 3 -6.60 0.54 8.46
C ASN A 3 -5.47 0.63 7.42
N TYR A 4 -5.74 1.10 6.20
CA TYR A 4 -4.77 1.08 5.09
C TYR A 4 -4.36 2.47 4.56
N LEU A 5 -5.05 3.52 4.99
CA LEU A 5 -4.80 4.87 4.51
C LEU A 5 -4.42 5.79 5.67
N ILE A 6 -3.39 6.58 5.47
CA ILE A 6 -3.01 7.64 6.40
C ILE A 6 -3.77 8.90 5.99
N ASN A 7 -4.57 9.43 6.89
CA ASN A 7 -5.08 10.79 6.75
C ASN A 7 -3.89 11.76 6.82
N PRO A 8 -3.80 12.72 5.91
CA PRO A 8 -2.87 13.81 6.10
C PRO A 8 -3.17 14.51 7.44
N ILE A 9 -2.16 15.04 8.05
CA ILE A 9 -2.29 15.77 9.31
C ILE A 9 -3.31 16.90 9.10
N ILE A 10 -4.42 16.83 9.83
CA ILE A 10 -5.51 17.79 9.71
C ILE A 10 -5.16 19.07 10.47
N GLU A 11 -4.51 18.92 11.63
CA GLU A 11 -4.11 20.01 12.49
C GLU A 11 -2.76 20.62 12.06
N PRO A 12 -2.72 21.91 11.69
CA PRO A 12 -1.46 22.58 11.39
C PRO A 12 -0.56 22.64 12.62
N LYS A 13 0.59 21.97 12.57
CA LYS A 13 1.58 22.06 13.66
C LYS A 13 2.26 23.42 13.70
N ASP A 14 2.64 23.94 12.54
CA ASP A 14 3.43 25.17 12.39
C ASP A 14 2.57 26.35 11.88
N GLY A 15 1.33 26.48 12.38
CA GLY A 15 0.41 27.53 11.95
C GLY A 15 -0.18 27.32 10.56
N ILE A 16 -0.97 28.28 10.10
CA ILE A 16 -1.59 28.28 8.78
C ILE A 16 -0.81 29.23 7.87
N ALA A 17 -0.45 28.78 6.68
CA ALA A 17 0.24 29.61 5.70
C ALA A 17 -0.61 30.81 5.29
N PHE A 18 -0.02 32.00 5.17
CA PHE A 18 -0.77 33.26 4.91
C PHE A 18 -1.43 33.32 3.53
N ASP A 19 -0.95 32.53 2.56
CA ASP A 19 -1.58 32.37 1.24
C ASP A 19 -2.98 31.71 1.30
N LEU A 20 -3.29 31.06 2.40
CA LEU A 20 -4.62 30.52 2.67
C LEU A 20 -5.55 31.54 3.35
N LEU A 21 -5.05 32.66 3.89
CA LEU A 21 -5.85 33.68 4.53
C LEU A 21 -6.56 34.54 3.48
N LEU A 22 -7.88 34.48 3.45
CA LEU A 22 -8.73 35.25 2.53
C LEU A 22 -9.22 36.58 3.13
N THR A 23 -9.31 36.65 4.46
CA THR A 23 -9.69 37.87 5.15
C THR A 23 -8.61 38.93 4.96
N ASN A 24 -8.98 40.06 4.38
CA ASN A 24 -8.05 41.18 4.24
C ASN A 24 -7.79 41.81 5.61
N VAL A 25 -6.54 41.84 6.01
CA VAL A 25 -6.08 42.42 7.27
C VAL A 25 -4.95 43.41 7.00
N ASP A 26 -4.91 44.48 7.76
CA ASP A 26 -3.83 45.48 7.67
C ASP A 26 -2.51 44.93 8.21
N LYS A 27 -1.41 45.63 7.90
CA LYS A 27 -0.06 45.19 8.27
C LYS A 27 0.11 45.05 9.79
N SER A 28 -0.46 45.92 10.58
CA SER A 28 -0.36 45.89 12.04
C SER A 28 -1.08 44.67 12.63
N THR A 29 -2.21 44.34 12.07
CA THR A 29 -2.95 43.11 12.43
C THR A 29 -2.16 41.84 12.03
N LEU A 30 -1.55 41.82 10.82
CA LEU A 30 -0.70 40.72 10.42
C LEU A 30 0.46 40.49 11.37
N GLU A 31 1.11 41.55 11.84
CA GLU A 31 2.20 41.42 12.82
C GLU A 31 1.73 40.81 14.15
N ILE A 32 0.50 41.13 14.59
CA ILE A 32 -0.09 40.58 15.82
C ILE A 32 -0.43 39.09 15.68
N ILE A 33 -1.03 38.69 14.53
CA ILE A 33 -1.51 37.32 14.33
C ILE A 33 -0.44 36.38 13.76
N THR A 34 0.77 36.88 13.53
CA THR A 34 1.92 36.07 13.09
C THR A 34 2.57 35.41 14.28
N CYS A 35 2.73 34.09 14.22
CA CYS A 35 3.54 33.35 15.21
C CYS A 35 5.02 33.71 15.05
N PRO A 36 5.72 34.27 16.08
CA PRO A 36 7.14 34.62 15.97
C PRO A 36 8.09 33.43 15.80
N ILE A 37 7.61 32.20 15.99
CA ILE A 37 8.41 31.00 15.89
C ILE A 37 8.36 30.42 14.46
N CYS A 38 7.18 30.19 13.90
CA CYS A 38 7.00 29.59 12.57
C CYS A 38 6.72 30.61 11.45
N LEU A 39 6.47 31.89 11.80
CA LEU A 39 6.17 33.00 10.87
C LEU A 39 4.90 32.81 10.05
N ASN A 40 4.00 31.94 10.47
CA ASN A 40 2.69 31.70 9.88
C ASN A 40 1.58 32.32 10.73
N LEU A 41 0.35 32.35 10.20
CA LEU A 41 -0.84 32.68 10.97
C LEU A 41 -0.96 31.75 12.17
N VAL A 42 -1.10 32.31 13.38
CA VAL A 42 -1.18 31.52 14.62
C VAL A 42 -2.28 30.47 14.55
N TRP A 43 -1.98 29.25 15.05
CA TRP A 43 -2.92 28.15 15.13
C TRP A 43 -3.02 27.64 16.58
N ASN A 44 -4.26 27.37 17.03
CA ASN A 44 -4.52 26.96 18.41
C ASN A 44 -3.83 27.90 19.41
N ILE A 45 -4.25 29.15 19.39
CA ILE A 45 -3.56 30.33 19.91
C ILE A 45 -3.20 30.22 21.39
N ILE A 46 -1.94 30.48 21.72
CA ILE A 46 -1.46 30.71 23.07
C ILE A 46 -0.78 32.09 23.11
N ASP A 47 -1.17 32.92 24.05
CA ASP A 47 -0.60 34.27 24.27
C ASP A 47 0.39 34.25 25.47
N CYS A 48 1.40 35.09 25.39
CA CYS A 48 2.23 35.37 26.54
C CYS A 48 1.57 36.38 27.45
N GLY A 49 1.30 36.03 28.70
CA GLY A 49 0.66 36.91 29.69
C GLY A 49 1.47 38.17 30.07
N HIS A 50 2.77 38.19 29.72
CA HIS A 50 3.61 39.34 30.00
C HIS A 50 3.74 40.32 28.83
N CYS A 51 3.98 39.85 27.60
CA CYS A 51 4.19 40.71 26.44
C CYS A 51 3.04 40.68 25.41
N GLY A 52 2.04 39.81 25.59
CA GLY A 52 0.90 39.69 24.69
C GLY A 52 1.19 39.02 23.36
N SER A 53 2.41 38.61 23.06
CA SER A 53 2.76 37.94 21.81
C SER A 53 1.99 36.63 21.66
N LEU A 54 1.45 36.41 20.45
CA LEU A 54 0.68 35.22 20.12
C LEU A 54 1.58 34.15 19.51
N PHE A 55 1.33 32.91 19.86
CA PHE A 55 2.07 31.73 19.36
C PHE A 55 1.10 30.62 18.95
N CYS A 56 1.50 29.80 18.02
CA CYS A 56 0.86 28.49 17.85
C CYS A 56 1.14 27.63 19.09
N LYS A 57 0.12 26.91 19.56
CA LYS A 57 0.30 26.04 20.75
C LYS A 57 1.48 25.06 20.59
N TYR A 58 1.56 24.38 19.46
CA TYR A 58 2.66 23.45 19.18
C TYR A 58 4.04 24.15 19.21
N CYS A 59 4.16 25.32 18.57
CA CYS A 59 5.41 26.07 18.51
C CYS A 59 5.88 26.49 19.90
N ILE A 60 4.97 27.05 20.72
CA ILE A 60 5.36 27.49 22.08
C ILE A 60 5.68 26.31 22.99
N ASP A 61 4.90 25.22 22.95
CA ASP A 61 5.16 24.01 23.75
C ASP A 61 6.55 23.45 23.46
N GLN A 62 6.96 23.39 22.17
CA GLN A 62 8.30 22.96 21.77
C GLN A 62 9.40 23.96 22.22
N SER A 63 9.11 25.23 22.22
CA SER A 63 10.08 26.28 22.61
C SER A 63 10.32 26.28 24.10
N ILE A 64 9.28 26.31 24.93
CA ILE A 64 9.41 26.36 26.41
C ILE A 64 10.02 25.10 26.97
N SER A 65 9.79 23.93 26.35
CA SER A 65 10.42 22.67 26.77
C SER A 65 11.95 22.67 26.61
N LYS A 66 12.49 23.49 25.67
CA LYS A 66 13.93 23.59 25.38
C LYS A 66 14.58 24.81 26.06
N ALA A 67 13.83 25.83 26.45
CA ALA A 67 14.33 27.14 26.86
C ALA A 67 13.93 27.49 28.29
N ASN A 68 14.07 26.57 29.22
CA ASN A 68 13.83 26.80 30.67
C ASN A 68 12.51 27.48 30.99
N ASN A 69 11.43 27.13 30.27
CA ASN A 69 10.11 27.67 30.43
C ASN A 69 10.07 29.21 30.32
N SER A 70 10.81 29.80 29.36
CA SER A 70 10.85 31.24 29.12
C SER A 70 10.12 31.63 27.85
N CYS A 71 9.55 32.83 27.79
CA CYS A 71 8.95 33.39 26.59
C CYS A 71 10.03 33.65 25.52
N PRO A 72 9.89 33.16 24.25
CA PRO A 72 10.89 33.38 23.21
C PRO A 72 11.01 34.86 22.77
N VAL A 73 10.01 35.70 23.04
CA VAL A 73 10.02 37.13 22.67
C VAL A 73 10.53 37.99 23.81
N CYS A 74 9.87 37.99 24.96
CA CYS A 74 10.24 38.88 26.11
C CYS A 74 11.14 38.22 27.15
N ARG A 75 11.46 36.92 27.02
CA ARG A 75 12.32 36.12 27.91
C ARG A 75 11.80 36.05 29.37
N HIS A 76 10.55 36.47 29.62
CA HIS A 76 9.95 36.34 30.97
C HIS A 76 9.84 34.85 31.35
N THR A 77 10.17 34.55 32.60
CA THR A 77 10.20 33.20 33.21
C THR A 77 9.48 33.23 34.56
N PRO A 78 8.55 32.30 34.85
CA PRO A 78 8.04 31.23 33.98
C PRO A 78 7.10 31.76 32.89
N PHE A 79 7.01 31.06 31.75
CA PHE A 79 6.00 31.38 30.71
C PHE A 79 4.59 31.22 31.28
N GLN A 80 3.80 32.26 31.13
CA GLN A 80 2.40 32.28 31.56
C GLN A 80 1.51 32.75 30.42
N THR A 81 0.29 32.22 30.34
CA THR A 81 -0.71 32.58 29.32
C THR A 81 -1.92 33.26 29.97
N THR A 82 -2.46 34.28 29.34
CA THR A 82 -3.71 34.93 29.76
C THR A 82 -4.95 34.38 29.04
N GLN A 83 -4.76 33.58 27.99
CA GLN A 83 -5.83 33.03 27.14
C GLN A 83 -6.80 34.10 26.65
N SER A 84 -6.30 35.12 25.98
CA SER A 84 -7.10 36.27 25.50
C SER A 84 -8.29 35.81 24.64
N LYS A 85 -9.49 35.86 25.23
CA LYS A 85 -10.72 35.45 24.57
C LYS A 85 -11.14 36.43 23.44
N THR A 86 -10.73 37.70 23.58
CA THR A 86 -11.11 38.72 22.60
C THR A 86 -10.39 38.49 21.27
N ILE A 87 -9.09 38.29 21.29
CA ILE A 87 -8.33 38.07 20.05
C ILE A 87 -8.74 36.78 19.35
N ARG A 88 -9.03 35.71 20.12
CA ARG A 88 -9.59 34.47 19.55
C ARG A 88 -10.87 34.71 18.79
N LYS A 89 -11.86 35.40 19.40
CA LYS A 89 -13.15 35.70 18.75
C LYS A 89 -13.02 36.49 17.45
N ILE A 90 -11.97 37.28 17.30
CA ILE A 90 -11.69 38.02 16.07
C ILE A 90 -11.13 37.08 15.02
N ILE A 91 -10.10 36.31 15.38
CA ILE A 91 -9.42 35.37 14.45
C ILE A 91 -10.34 34.23 14.03
N ASP A 92 -11.22 33.75 14.91
CA ASP A 92 -12.19 32.70 14.64
C ASP A 92 -13.08 32.96 13.44
N LYS A 93 -13.30 34.27 13.11
CA LYS A 93 -14.11 34.71 11.96
C LYS A 93 -13.30 34.92 10.67
N TYR A 94 -11.98 34.75 10.71
CA TYR A 94 -11.16 34.89 9.51
C TYR A 94 -11.44 33.76 8.55
N LYS A 95 -11.67 34.12 7.28
CA LYS A 95 -11.90 33.10 6.23
C LYS A 95 -10.58 32.56 5.69
N LEU A 96 -10.54 31.27 5.58
CA LEU A 96 -9.39 30.51 5.08
C LEU A 96 -9.76 29.73 3.82
N LYS A 97 -8.88 29.75 2.84
CA LYS A 97 -9.01 28.92 1.65
C LYS A 97 -8.73 27.45 2.00
N CYS A 98 -9.53 26.54 1.47
CA CYS A 98 -9.20 25.13 1.56
C CYS A 98 -7.96 24.80 0.70
N PRO A 99 -6.93 24.10 1.23
CA PRO A 99 -5.76 23.71 0.46
C PRO A 99 -6.01 22.54 -0.50
N ASN A 100 -7.12 21.83 -0.34
CA ASN A 100 -7.43 20.64 -1.14
C ASN A 100 -8.10 21.03 -2.47
N ILE A 101 -7.32 21.20 -3.51
CA ILE A 101 -7.82 21.53 -4.86
C ILE A 101 -8.57 20.31 -5.43
N PRO A 102 -9.77 20.48 -6.04
CA PRO A 102 -10.45 21.73 -6.44
C PRO A 102 -11.51 22.25 -5.44
N CYS A 103 -11.36 22.03 -4.14
CA CYS A 103 -12.30 22.55 -3.14
C CYS A 103 -12.30 24.08 -3.13
N ASP A 104 -13.45 24.67 -3.35
CA ASP A 104 -13.69 26.14 -3.33
C ASP A 104 -14.25 26.65 -1.99
N ALA A 105 -14.36 25.78 -0.99
CA ALA A 105 -14.85 26.13 0.33
C ALA A 105 -13.88 27.07 1.04
N ASN A 106 -14.48 28.08 1.71
CA ASN A 106 -13.77 29.10 2.45
C ASN A 106 -14.25 29.11 3.92
N PRO A 107 -13.88 28.08 4.72
CA PRO A 107 -14.31 27.98 6.11
C PRO A 107 -13.80 29.17 6.94
N GLU A 108 -14.49 29.46 8.02
CA GLU A 108 -13.95 30.32 9.07
C GLU A 108 -12.81 29.58 9.81
N TYR A 109 -11.91 30.33 10.42
CA TYR A 109 -10.80 29.78 11.20
C TYR A 109 -11.27 28.75 12.25
N ALA A 110 -12.37 29.06 12.95
CA ALA A 110 -12.97 28.16 13.93
C ALA A 110 -13.44 26.82 13.33
N ASP A 111 -13.87 26.86 12.07
CA ASP A 111 -14.42 25.67 11.37
C ASP A 111 -13.41 24.96 10.47
N TYR A 112 -12.18 25.46 10.41
CA TYR A 112 -11.17 24.97 9.47
C TYR A 112 -10.91 23.48 9.62
N ILE A 113 -10.73 22.99 10.85
CA ILE A 113 -10.49 21.55 11.10
C ILE A 113 -11.71 20.71 10.75
N SER A 114 -12.91 21.14 11.17
CA SER A 114 -14.13 20.39 10.88
C SER A 114 -14.42 20.31 9.38
N HIS A 115 -14.05 21.36 8.62
CA HIS A 115 -14.07 21.32 7.18
C HIS A 115 -13.03 20.34 6.62
N GLN A 116 -11.76 20.38 7.09
CA GLN A 116 -10.71 19.47 6.63
C GLN A 116 -11.09 18.01 6.85
N GLU A 117 -11.75 17.68 7.96
CA GLU A 117 -12.22 16.32 8.25
C GLU A 117 -13.27 15.83 7.24
N LYS A 118 -14.12 16.72 6.76
CA LYS A 118 -15.25 16.42 5.86
C LYS A 118 -14.97 16.74 4.40
N CYS A 119 -13.84 17.35 4.08
CA CYS A 119 -13.52 17.76 2.73
C CYS A 119 -13.40 16.58 1.79
N GLN A 120 -14.27 16.48 0.78
CA GLN A 120 -14.27 15.39 -0.19
C GLN A 120 -13.00 15.34 -1.06
N PHE A 121 -12.33 16.49 -1.22
CA PHE A 121 -11.10 16.62 -1.99
C PHE A 121 -9.83 16.38 -1.15
N ARG A 122 -9.99 16.09 0.15
CA ARG A 122 -8.86 15.76 1.01
C ARG A 122 -8.19 14.48 0.52
N LYS A 123 -6.86 14.56 0.36
CA LYS A 123 -6.05 13.46 -0.13
C LYS A 123 -5.71 12.46 0.98
N TYR A 124 -5.72 11.22 0.63
CA TYR A 124 -5.30 10.09 1.45
C TYR A 124 -4.13 9.41 0.79
N HIS A 125 -3.12 9.10 1.56
CA HIS A 125 -1.94 8.37 1.11
C HIS A 125 -1.98 6.94 1.63
N CYS A 126 -1.45 6.01 0.85
CA CYS A 126 -1.26 4.65 1.33
C CYS A 126 -0.23 4.64 2.45
N LYS A 127 -0.52 3.93 3.55
CA LYS A 127 0.40 3.79 4.68
C LYS A 127 1.46 2.71 4.50
N ASN A 128 1.35 1.90 3.45
CA ASN A 128 2.31 0.85 3.18
C ASN A 128 3.60 1.47 2.64
N GLU A 129 4.70 1.25 3.34
CA GLU A 129 6.00 1.82 3.03
C GLU A 129 6.45 1.53 1.60
N GLY A 130 6.76 2.58 0.83
CA GLY A 130 7.15 2.54 -0.58
C GLY A 130 5.98 2.59 -1.56
N CYS A 131 4.74 2.73 -1.09
CA CYS A 131 3.58 2.92 -1.94
C CYS A 131 3.25 4.40 -2.10
N ASP A 132 3.37 4.94 -3.31
CA ASP A 132 3.10 6.35 -3.65
C ASP A 132 1.62 6.61 -4.00
N PHE A 133 0.74 5.64 -3.73
CA PHE A 133 -0.68 5.81 -4.04
C PHE A 133 -1.30 6.95 -3.23
N GLU A 134 -1.97 7.85 -3.94
CA GLU A 134 -2.71 8.97 -3.39
C GLU A 134 -4.08 9.07 -4.08
N ALA A 135 -5.14 9.28 -3.33
CA ALA A 135 -6.47 9.58 -3.86
C ALA A 135 -7.28 10.42 -2.87
N SER A 136 -8.34 11.07 -3.35
CA SER A 136 -9.26 11.85 -2.52
C SER A 136 -10.52 11.05 -2.15
N LEU A 137 -11.29 11.53 -1.15
CA LEU A 137 -12.53 10.86 -0.75
C LEU A 137 -13.57 10.79 -1.85
N ILE A 138 -13.57 11.73 -2.81
CA ILE A 138 -14.47 11.70 -3.96
C ILE A 138 -14.19 10.48 -4.85
N ASP A 139 -12.96 9.98 -4.85
CA ASP A 139 -12.52 8.80 -5.58
C ASP A 139 -12.62 7.52 -4.73
N LYS A 140 -13.74 7.34 -4.06
CA LYS A 140 -13.96 6.23 -3.13
C LYS A 140 -13.70 4.86 -3.77
N GLU A 141 -14.08 4.67 -5.01
CA GLU A 141 -13.86 3.41 -5.75
C GLU A 141 -12.36 3.12 -5.93
N ASN A 142 -11.56 4.11 -6.29
CA ASN A 142 -10.11 3.97 -6.41
C ASN A 142 -9.45 3.66 -5.07
N LEU A 143 -9.92 4.30 -3.98
CA LEU A 143 -9.45 4.02 -2.63
C LEU A 143 -9.74 2.56 -2.22
N GLU A 144 -10.97 2.09 -2.45
CA GLU A 144 -11.39 0.72 -2.13
C GLU A 144 -10.64 -0.32 -2.98
N ASN A 145 -10.45 -0.05 -4.26
CA ASN A 145 -9.70 -0.93 -5.15
C ASN A 145 -8.24 -1.01 -4.75
N HIS A 146 -7.59 0.14 -4.48
CA HIS A 146 -6.20 0.15 -4.06
C HIS A 146 -5.97 -0.68 -2.79
N THR A 147 -6.86 -0.62 -1.80
CA THR A 147 -6.70 -1.40 -0.56
C THR A 147 -6.65 -2.92 -0.80
N LYS A 148 -7.28 -3.39 -1.88
CA LYS A 148 -7.30 -4.81 -2.26
C LYS A 148 -6.03 -5.23 -3.01
N ILE A 149 -5.50 -4.34 -3.88
CA ILE A 149 -4.44 -4.66 -4.85
C ILE A 149 -3.09 -4.02 -4.53
N CYS A 150 -2.93 -3.38 -3.37
CA CYS A 150 -1.68 -2.73 -3.00
C CYS A 150 -0.54 -3.75 -2.86
N GLN A 151 0.40 -3.72 -3.78
CA GLN A 151 1.56 -4.63 -3.81
C GLN A 151 2.55 -4.42 -2.65
N TYR A 152 2.44 -3.29 -1.94
CA TYR A 152 3.30 -2.96 -0.79
C TYR A 152 2.67 -3.37 0.55
N LYS A 153 1.48 -4.00 0.55
CA LYS A 153 0.90 -4.52 1.80
C LYS A 153 1.77 -5.66 2.33
N ILE A 154 1.89 -5.72 3.64
CA ILE A 154 2.58 -6.82 4.30
C ILE A 154 1.68 -8.05 4.32
N ILE A 155 2.17 -9.14 3.75
CA ILE A 155 1.56 -10.46 3.81
C ILE A 155 2.49 -11.41 4.56
N THR A 156 1.94 -12.45 5.15
CA THR A 156 2.71 -13.44 5.90
C THR A 156 2.90 -14.71 5.05
N CYS A 157 4.13 -15.15 4.89
CA CYS A 157 4.42 -16.41 4.23
C CYS A 157 3.86 -17.57 5.07
N GLN A 158 3.00 -18.38 4.47
CA GLN A 158 2.37 -19.54 5.13
C GLN A 158 3.38 -20.64 5.52
N TYR A 159 4.55 -20.67 4.90
CA TYR A 159 5.58 -21.68 5.15
C TYR A 159 6.53 -21.29 6.28
N CYS A 160 7.06 -20.06 6.26
CA CYS A 160 8.08 -19.62 7.22
C CYS A 160 7.58 -18.53 8.20
N ASN A 161 6.34 -18.09 8.09
CA ASN A 161 5.71 -17.02 8.87
C ASN A 161 6.42 -15.65 8.79
N LYS A 162 7.32 -15.46 7.81
CA LYS A 162 7.97 -14.17 7.56
C LYS A 162 6.96 -13.20 6.96
N GLY A 163 6.84 -12.02 7.56
CA GLY A 163 6.12 -10.89 6.99
C GLY A 163 6.95 -10.22 5.89
N LEU A 164 6.37 -9.99 4.72
CA LEU A 164 7.04 -9.36 3.57
C LEU A 164 6.02 -8.62 2.70
N LYS A 165 6.48 -7.69 1.86
CA LYS A 165 5.62 -6.99 0.91
C LYS A 165 5.10 -7.98 -0.14
N GLU A 166 3.87 -7.81 -0.60
CA GLU A 166 3.27 -8.70 -1.61
C GLU A 166 4.09 -8.73 -2.90
N ILE A 167 4.68 -7.60 -3.30
CA ILE A 167 5.56 -7.51 -4.47
C ILE A 167 6.79 -8.44 -4.37
N ASP A 168 7.29 -8.69 -3.15
CA ASP A 168 8.48 -9.51 -2.91
C ASP A 168 8.14 -11.00 -2.70
N PHE A 169 6.84 -11.34 -2.63
CA PHE A 169 6.39 -12.67 -2.21
C PHE A 169 6.83 -13.77 -3.17
N VAL A 170 6.72 -13.53 -4.48
CA VAL A 170 7.14 -14.52 -5.49
C VAL A 170 8.64 -14.76 -5.43
N ASN A 171 9.44 -13.70 -5.30
CA ASN A 171 10.89 -13.82 -5.14
C ASN A 171 11.25 -14.57 -3.87
N HIS A 172 10.57 -14.26 -2.77
CA HIS A 172 10.77 -14.97 -1.50
C HIS A 172 10.48 -16.47 -1.63
N LEU A 173 9.36 -16.85 -2.25
CA LEU A 173 9.02 -18.27 -2.44
C LEU A 173 10.05 -19.00 -3.30
N ASN A 174 10.51 -18.35 -4.36
CA ASN A 174 11.40 -18.98 -5.34
C ASN A 174 12.87 -19.06 -4.90
N ASN A 175 13.33 -18.12 -4.05
CA ASN A 175 14.76 -17.94 -3.79
C ASN A 175 15.14 -17.87 -2.31
N GLU A 176 14.22 -17.49 -1.42
CA GLU A 176 14.58 -17.09 -0.05
C GLU A 176 13.88 -17.92 1.04
N CYS A 177 12.77 -18.59 0.73
CA CYS A 177 12.01 -19.31 1.74
C CYS A 177 12.75 -20.57 2.16
N SER A 178 13.47 -20.47 3.27
CA SER A 178 14.29 -21.55 3.82
C SER A 178 13.53 -22.53 4.71
N LYS A 179 12.22 -22.36 4.89
CA LYS A 179 11.42 -23.29 5.69
C LYS A 179 11.46 -24.67 5.02
N VAL A 180 11.88 -25.64 5.79
CA VAL A 180 11.85 -27.04 5.36
C VAL A 180 10.41 -27.53 5.40
N VAL A 181 9.96 -28.11 4.31
CA VAL A 181 8.68 -28.80 4.16
C VAL A 181 8.96 -30.26 3.85
N GLU A 182 8.13 -31.14 4.37
CA GLU A 182 8.17 -32.57 4.10
C GLU A 182 7.02 -32.94 3.17
N CYS A 183 7.28 -33.75 2.17
CA CYS A 183 6.25 -34.30 1.30
C CYS A 183 5.59 -35.49 1.99
N ASP A 184 4.27 -35.45 2.14
CA ASP A 184 3.50 -36.55 2.77
C ASP A 184 3.62 -37.87 2.00
N ASP A 185 3.84 -37.82 0.68
CA ASP A 185 3.89 -38.99 -0.18
C ASP A 185 5.28 -39.64 -0.21
N CYS A 186 6.34 -38.83 -0.39
CA CYS A 186 7.70 -39.37 -0.58
C CYS A 186 8.63 -39.16 0.62
N HIS A 187 8.16 -38.49 1.69
CA HIS A 187 8.88 -38.21 2.93
C HIS A 187 10.21 -37.46 2.75
N GLN A 188 10.39 -36.80 1.58
CA GLN A 188 11.55 -35.94 1.37
C GLN A 188 11.33 -34.60 2.02
N SER A 189 12.32 -34.20 2.82
CA SER A 189 12.35 -32.86 3.44
C SER A 189 13.27 -31.95 2.63
N MET A 190 12.76 -30.80 2.19
CA MET A 190 13.54 -29.83 1.41
C MET A 190 13.06 -28.39 1.69
N ALA A 191 13.87 -27.40 1.34
CA ALA A 191 13.45 -26.00 1.48
C ALA A 191 12.24 -25.70 0.57
N THR A 192 11.35 -24.81 1.03
CA THR A 192 10.09 -24.48 0.31
C THR A 192 10.33 -24.09 -1.14
N PHE A 193 11.38 -23.31 -1.42
CA PHE A 193 11.69 -22.88 -2.78
C PHE A 193 12.12 -24.06 -3.67
N GLU A 194 12.83 -25.04 -3.13
CA GLU A 194 13.20 -26.26 -3.85
C GLU A 194 11.99 -27.16 -4.06
N PHE A 195 11.13 -27.27 -3.04
CA PHE A 195 9.89 -28.03 -3.13
C PHE A 195 9.00 -27.52 -4.26
N LEU A 196 8.76 -26.20 -4.33
CA LEU A 196 7.92 -25.57 -5.35
C LEU A 196 8.52 -25.64 -6.77
N SER A 197 9.84 -25.63 -6.88
CA SER A 197 10.53 -25.56 -8.18
C SER A 197 10.98 -26.91 -8.73
N LYS A 198 11.24 -27.91 -7.88
CA LYS A 198 11.88 -29.17 -8.27
C LYS A 198 11.06 -30.40 -7.91
N HIS A 199 10.07 -30.29 -7.02
CA HIS A 199 9.29 -31.42 -6.54
C HIS A 199 7.98 -31.52 -7.34
N ASP A 200 8.07 -32.04 -8.56
CA ASP A 200 6.92 -32.42 -9.40
C ASP A 200 6.49 -33.88 -9.15
N ALA A 201 5.38 -34.27 -9.76
CA ALA A 201 4.82 -35.63 -9.62
C ALA A 201 5.84 -36.72 -9.99
N VAL A 202 6.64 -36.49 -11.03
CA VAL A 202 7.65 -37.46 -11.49
C VAL A 202 8.80 -37.60 -10.48
N ASN A 203 9.27 -36.46 -9.96
CA ASN A 203 10.33 -36.47 -8.95
C ASN A 203 9.83 -37.03 -7.61
N CYS A 204 8.56 -36.72 -7.24
CA CYS A 204 7.93 -37.32 -6.06
C CYS A 204 7.90 -38.87 -6.17
N LEU A 205 7.42 -39.40 -7.27
CA LEU A 205 7.38 -40.87 -7.49
C LEU A 205 8.78 -41.51 -7.52
N LYS A 206 9.77 -40.82 -8.08
CA LYS A 206 11.18 -41.34 -8.00
C LYS A 206 11.65 -41.38 -6.55
N ASN A 207 11.39 -40.36 -5.75
CA ASN A 207 11.77 -40.31 -4.34
C ASN A 207 11.04 -41.39 -3.53
N GLN A 208 9.74 -41.65 -3.79
CA GLN A 208 8.99 -42.74 -3.21
C GLN A 208 9.64 -44.08 -3.56
N LEU A 209 9.98 -44.26 -4.84
CA LEU A 209 10.65 -45.47 -5.33
C LEU A 209 11.96 -45.71 -4.57
N ASP A 210 12.77 -44.70 -4.38
CA ASP A 210 14.04 -44.81 -3.67
C ASP A 210 13.86 -45.05 -2.17
N TYR A 211 12.85 -44.44 -1.56
CA TYR A 211 12.45 -44.71 -0.18
C TYR A 211 12.11 -46.20 0.02
N TYR A 212 11.21 -46.74 -0.82
CA TYR A 212 10.81 -48.14 -0.72
C TYR A 212 11.95 -49.11 -1.08
N LYS A 213 12.83 -48.78 -2.04
CA LYS A 213 14.04 -49.62 -2.32
C LYS A 213 14.94 -49.70 -1.08
N ASN A 214 15.15 -48.62 -0.37
CA ASN A 214 15.94 -48.61 0.85
C ASN A 214 15.25 -49.43 1.95
N LYS A 215 13.95 -49.29 2.12
CA LYS A 215 13.17 -50.03 3.10
C LYS A 215 13.18 -51.54 2.81
N ILE A 216 13.14 -51.97 1.52
CA ILE A 216 13.26 -53.36 1.12
C ILE A 216 14.63 -53.93 1.48
N LYS A 217 15.70 -53.14 1.33
CA LYS A 217 17.04 -53.58 1.74
C LYS A 217 17.13 -53.87 3.23
N ASP A 218 16.44 -53.06 4.03
CA ASP A 218 16.48 -53.18 5.49
C ASP A 218 15.56 -54.31 6.02
N GLU A 219 14.42 -54.57 5.36
CA GLU A 219 13.40 -55.51 5.87
C GLU A 219 13.31 -56.85 5.12
N GLN A 220 14.02 -57.07 4.00
CA GLN A 220 14.00 -58.29 3.14
C GLN A 220 12.61 -58.82 2.76
N SER A 221 11.60 -57.97 2.68
CA SER A 221 10.19 -58.34 2.52
C SER A 221 9.75 -58.44 1.04
N GLU A 222 9.13 -59.56 0.64
CA GLU A 222 8.55 -59.84 -0.68
C GLU A 222 7.42 -58.87 -1.05
N SER A 223 6.71 -58.35 -0.04
CA SER A 223 5.60 -57.40 -0.21
C SER A 223 6.04 -56.06 -0.85
N TYR A 224 7.22 -55.56 -0.49
CA TYR A 224 7.74 -54.31 -1.03
C TYR A 224 8.27 -54.43 -2.46
N LYS A 225 8.67 -55.61 -2.89
CA LYS A 225 9.07 -55.83 -4.30
C LYS A 225 7.94 -55.59 -5.27
N ASN A 226 6.73 -56.08 -4.91
CA ASN A 226 5.52 -55.88 -5.73
C ASN A 226 5.10 -54.39 -5.81
N GLU A 227 5.26 -53.66 -4.72
CA GLU A 227 4.97 -52.23 -4.69
C GLU A 227 5.97 -51.40 -5.51
N LEU A 228 7.25 -51.76 -5.41
CA LEU A 228 8.33 -51.21 -6.22
C LEU A 228 8.05 -51.33 -7.72
N ASP A 229 7.60 -52.52 -8.16
CA ASP A 229 7.33 -52.76 -9.58
C ASP A 229 6.08 -52.02 -10.06
N LYS A 230 5.06 -51.87 -9.21
CA LYS A 230 3.90 -51.00 -9.49
C LYS A 230 4.33 -49.56 -9.69
N MET A 231 5.15 -49.00 -8.77
CA MET A 231 5.63 -47.63 -8.87
C MET A 231 6.48 -47.37 -10.09
N LYS A 232 7.33 -48.33 -10.50
CA LYS A 232 8.08 -48.24 -11.77
C LYS A 232 7.13 -48.13 -12.97
N THR A 233 6.08 -48.97 -13.00
CA THR A 233 5.09 -48.95 -14.07
C THR A 233 4.35 -47.62 -14.14
N GLU A 234 3.99 -47.06 -13.00
CA GLU A 234 3.33 -45.78 -12.90
C GLU A 234 4.21 -44.60 -13.38
N ILE A 235 5.50 -44.62 -12.99
CA ILE A 235 6.47 -43.63 -13.49
C ILE A 235 6.56 -43.68 -15.02
N ASP A 236 6.62 -44.87 -15.61
CA ASP A 236 6.75 -45.02 -17.07
C ASP A 236 5.44 -44.61 -17.79
N THR A 237 4.28 -44.85 -17.18
CA THR A 237 2.99 -44.40 -17.67
C THR A 237 2.91 -42.90 -17.65
N LEU A 238 3.24 -42.26 -16.53
CA LEU A 238 3.22 -40.78 -16.39
C LEU A 238 4.21 -40.08 -17.33
N LYS A 239 5.37 -40.69 -17.58
CA LYS A 239 6.30 -40.15 -18.60
C LYS A 239 5.69 -40.18 -19.99
N LYS A 240 4.98 -41.26 -20.34
CA LYS A 240 4.30 -41.37 -21.62
C LYS A 240 3.16 -40.33 -21.74
N GLU A 241 2.32 -40.24 -20.74
CA GLU A 241 1.23 -39.23 -20.69
C GLU A 241 1.78 -37.82 -20.79
N ASN A 242 2.87 -37.52 -20.11
CA ASN A 242 3.48 -36.18 -20.16
C ASN A 242 4.01 -35.86 -21.56
N THR A 243 4.63 -36.82 -22.24
CA THR A 243 5.05 -36.65 -23.65
C THR A 243 3.87 -36.43 -24.58
N GLU A 244 2.77 -37.19 -24.38
CA GLU A 244 1.53 -37.01 -25.15
C GLU A 244 0.86 -35.63 -24.90
N LEU A 245 0.87 -35.18 -23.64
CA LEU A 245 0.35 -33.85 -23.27
C LEU A 245 1.19 -32.71 -23.87
N ILE A 246 2.50 -32.86 -23.88
CA ILE A 246 3.40 -31.89 -24.52
C ILE A 246 3.09 -31.79 -26.01
N GLU A 247 2.90 -32.92 -26.70
CA GLU A 247 2.55 -32.90 -28.13
C GLU A 247 1.16 -32.33 -28.40
N LYS A 248 0.15 -32.68 -27.57
CA LYS A 248 -1.18 -32.07 -27.64
C LYS A 248 -1.15 -30.56 -27.43
N ASN A 249 -0.40 -30.09 -26.44
CA ASN A 249 -0.25 -28.64 -26.19
C ASN A 249 0.42 -27.94 -27.38
N LYS A 250 1.38 -28.57 -28.03
CA LYS A 250 2.02 -28.03 -29.23
C LYS A 250 1.01 -27.91 -30.41
N ILE A 251 0.19 -28.95 -30.58
CA ILE A 251 -0.89 -28.93 -31.60
C ILE A 251 -1.89 -27.82 -31.30
N LEU A 252 -2.40 -27.73 -30.06
CA LEU A 252 -3.33 -26.70 -29.62
C LEU A 252 -2.75 -25.29 -29.75
N SER A 253 -1.47 -25.10 -29.49
CA SER A 253 -0.79 -23.85 -29.70
C SER A 253 -0.79 -23.44 -31.16
N ASN A 254 -0.51 -24.37 -32.06
CA ASN A 254 -0.52 -24.16 -33.51
C ASN A 254 -1.94 -23.87 -34.03
N GLU A 255 -2.95 -24.57 -33.52
CA GLU A 255 -4.36 -24.30 -33.84
C GLU A 255 -4.81 -22.93 -33.35
N LYS A 256 -4.41 -22.54 -32.13
CA LYS A 256 -4.70 -21.22 -31.59
C LYS A 256 -4.10 -20.11 -32.46
N GLU A 257 -2.88 -20.27 -32.97
CA GLU A 257 -2.30 -19.28 -33.88
C GLU A 257 -3.06 -19.22 -35.21
N LYS A 258 -3.42 -20.36 -35.79
CA LYS A 258 -4.25 -20.40 -37.02
C LYS A 258 -5.61 -19.69 -36.84
N LEU A 259 -6.27 -19.94 -35.70
CA LEU A 259 -7.52 -19.29 -35.35
C LEU A 259 -7.36 -17.77 -35.18
N LYS A 260 -6.27 -17.31 -34.58
CA LYS A 260 -5.98 -15.88 -34.48
C LYS A 260 -5.82 -15.23 -35.87
N GLU A 261 -5.11 -15.89 -36.79
CA GLU A 261 -4.93 -15.41 -38.15
C GLU A 261 -6.27 -15.35 -38.88
N GLU A 262 -7.12 -16.35 -38.68
CA GLU A 262 -8.45 -16.40 -39.31
C GLU A 262 -9.38 -15.31 -38.76
N ILE A 263 -9.40 -15.09 -37.44
CA ILE A 263 -10.14 -13.98 -36.81
C ILE A 263 -9.65 -12.65 -37.37
N HIS A 264 -8.34 -12.47 -37.49
CA HIS A 264 -7.76 -11.25 -38.07
C HIS A 264 -8.25 -11.06 -39.53
N ARG A 265 -8.21 -12.11 -40.35
CA ARG A 265 -8.68 -12.08 -41.75
C ARG A 265 -10.18 -11.74 -41.84
N LEU A 266 -11.01 -12.35 -40.98
CA LEU A 266 -12.46 -12.06 -40.95
C LEU A 266 -12.74 -10.63 -40.51
N SER A 267 -11.96 -10.11 -39.54
CA SER A 267 -12.10 -8.72 -39.09
C SER A 267 -11.76 -7.71 -40.20
N LEU A 268 -10.72 -7.99 -41.01
CA LEU A 268 -10.36 -7.19 -42.17
C LEU A 268 -11.44 -7.25 -43.24
N ASN A 269 -12.00 -8.42 -43.51
CA ASN A 269 -13.08 -8.59 -44.48
C ASN A 269 -14.35 -7.85 -44.04
N LYS A 270 -14.69 -7.86 -42.75
CA LYS A 270 -15.81 -7.09 -42.20
C LYS A 270 -15.60 -5.58 -42.34
N LYS A 271 -14.37 -5.09 -42.12
CA LYS A 271 -14.03 -3.69 -42.38
C LYS A 271 -14.12 -3.32 -43.84
N ARG A 272 -13.67 -4.20 -44.76
CA ARG A 272 -13.77 -3.98 -46.20
C ARG A 272 -15.23 -3.96 -46.71
N LYS A 273 -16.14 -4.79 -46.14
CA LYS A 273 -17.57 -4.76 -46.45
C LYS A 273 -18.21 -3.44 -45.99
N ARG A 274 -17.97 -3.01 -44.78
CA ARG A 274 -18.47 -1.71 -44.25
C ARG A 274 -18.03 -0.53 -45.11
N LEU A 275 -16.75 -0.47 -45.51
CA LEU A 275 -16.22 0.57 -46.37
C LEU A 275 -16.82 0.55 -47.80
N LYS A 276 -17.35 -0.61 -48.27
CA LYS A 276 -18.07 -0.69 -49.56
C LYS A 276 -19.54 -0.29 -49.45
N GLU A 277 -20.15 -0.45 -48.29
CA GLU A 277 -21.54 -0.03 -48.02
C GLU A 277 -21.61 1.48 -47.77
N GLU A 278 -20.59 2.09 -47.20
CA GLU A 278 -20.48 3.54 -47.00
C GLU A 278 -20.14 4.33 -48.29
N LYS A 279 -19.75 3.64 -49.38
CA LYS A 279 -19.47 4.23 -50.70
C LYS A 279 -20.58 4.04 -51.72
N LYS A 280 -21.75 3.47 -51.32
CA LYS A 280 -22.99 3.38 -52.10
C LYS A 280 -24.04 4.35 -51.54
#